data_9f4a6f2654ce8240db0064be671a6968
#
_entry.id   9f4a6f2654ce8240db0064be671a6968
#
_cell.length_a   1.000
_cell.length_b   1.000
_cell.length_c   1.000
_cell.angle_alpha   90.00
_cell.angle_beta   90.00
_cell.angle_gamma   90.00
#
_symmetry.space_group_name_H-M   'P 1'
#
loop_
_entity.id
_entity.type
_entity.pdbx_description
1 polymer ?
#
loop_
_entity_poly.entity_id
_entity_poly.type
_entity_poly.pdbx_seq_one_letter_code
_entity_poly.pdbx_strand_id
1 'polypeptide(L)'
;FPTRRSSDLNTIRYTDGFLASLITLLQKMNSFSAMLYTSDHGEDIFDDNRKLFLHASPVPSYYQLHVPFLIWLSKAYREENVEVHEAILQNREKPVAGNASVFHTMLNLAGIQTPYRADSLSVANRQYLIRPRYYLNDHNLPKSLDKIGLKKEDIEQFRRNNLVYP
;
A
#
# COMPACT_ATOMS: atom_id res chain seq x y z
N PHE A 1 12.51 16.48 -25.79
CA PHE A 1 11.21 15.88 -25.42
C PHE A 1 11.29 15.51 -23.95
N PRO A 2 10.29 15.88 -23.12
CA PRO A 2 10.19 15.30 -21.80
C PRO A 2 10.12 13.78 -22.00
N THR A 3 11.02 13.05 -21.36
CA THR A 3 10.99 11.60 -21.40
C THR A 3 9.69 11.13 -20.77
N ARG A 4 9.10 10.01 -21.23
CA ARG A 4 7.90 9.43 -20.63
C ARG A 4 8.04 9.33 -19.10
N ARG A 5 9.22 8.96 -18.63
CA ARG A 5 9.55 8.93 -17.19
C ARG A 5 9.32 10.27 -16.47
N SER A 6 9.61 11.42 -17.07
CA SER A 6 9.33 12.71 -16.43
C SER A 6 7.84 13.03 -16.37
N SER A 7 7.05 12.55 -17.35
CA SER A 7 5.59 12.62 -17.31
C SER A 7 5.01 11.81 -16.14
N ASP A 8 5.49 10.57 -15.98
CA ASP A 8 5.03 9.66 -14.92
C ASP A 8 5.41 10.17 -13.52
N LEU A 9 6.62 10.72 -13.37
CA LEU A 9 7.05 11.38 -12.13
C LEU A 9 6.20 12.63 -11.82
N ASN A 10 5.72 13.35 -12.83
CA ASN A 10 4.81 14.47 -12.64
C ASN A 10 3.42 14.03 -12.16
N THR A 11 2.93 12.86 -12.59
CA THR A 11 1.68 12.29 -12.06
C THR A 11 1.80 11.90 -10.59
N ILE A 12 2.91 11.30 -10.19
CA ILE A 12 3.20 11.00 -8.77
C ILE A 12 3.21 12.28 -7.95
N ARG A 13 3.91 13.32 -8.44
CA ARG A 13 3.95 14.63 -7.77
C ARG A 13 2.59 15.30 -7.69
N TYR A 14 1.75 15.15 -8.72
CA TYR A 14 0.37 15.66 -8.71
C TYR A 14 -0.46 14.95 -7.65
N THR A 15 -0.38 13.63 -7.57
CA THR A 15 -1.08 12.82 -6.56
C THR A 15 -0.64 13.21 -5.14
N ASP A 16 0.66 13.41 -4.92
CA ASP A 16 1.20 13.86 -3.64
C ASP A 16 0.64 15.23 -3.24
N GLY A 17 0.65 16.20 -4.17
CA GLY A 17 0.04 17.52 -3.96
C GLY A 17 -1.47 17.45 -3.69
N PHE A 18 -2.19 16.54 -4.36
CA PHE A 18 -3.61 16.31 -4.13
C PHE A 18 -3.85 15.77 -2.71
N LEU A 19 -3.10 14.75 -2.29
CA LEU A 19 -3.21 14.18 -0.95
C LEU A 19 -2.87 15.21 0.14
N ALA A 20 -1.83 16.00 -0.06
CA ALA A 20 -1.45 17.09 0.85
C ALA A 20 -2.58 18.13 0.98
N SER A 21 -3.22 18.48 -0.13
CA SER A 21 -4.36 19.41 -0.16
C SER A 21 -5.57 18.83 0.57
N LEU A 22 -5.87 17.55 0.38
CA LEU A 22 -6.94 16.84 1.08
C LEU A 22 -6.70 16.79 2.58
N ILE A 23 -5.49 16.44 3.01
CA ILE A 23 -5.09 16.44 4.43
C ILE A 23 -5.27 17.85 5.02
N THR A 24 -4.82 18.88 4.31
CA THR A 24 -4.97 20.27 4.75
C THR A 24 -6.44 20.67 4.92
N LEU A 25 -7.31 20.23 4.00
CA LEU A 25 -8.75 20.45 4.08
C LEU A 25 -9.34 19.77 5.33
N LEU A 26 -9.04 18.49 5.53
CA LEU A 26 -9.50 17.72 6.69
C LEU A 26 -9.03 18.32 8.01
N GLN A 27 -7.80 18.84 8.07
CA GLN A 27 -7.28 19.55 9.22
C GLN A 27 -8.06 20.85 9.51
N LYS A 28 -8.37 21.63 8.48
CA LYS A 28 -9.16 22.87 8.61
C LYS A 28 -10.59 22.64 9.08
N MET A 29 -11.18 21.52 8.66
CA MET A 29 -12.52 21.13 9.11
C MET A 29 -12.57 20.76 10.60
N ASN A 30 -11.41 20.54 11.24
CA ASN A 30 -11.29 20.07 12.61
C ASN A 30 -12.22 18.89 12.94
N SER A 31 -12.38 18.01 11.97
CA SER A 31 -13.30 16.88 12.02
C SER A 31 -12.61 15.62 12.54
N PHE A 32 -13.41 14.74 13.14
CA PHE A 32 -13.01 13.39 13.46
C PHE A 32 -12.88 12.57 12.17
N SER A 33 -11.66 12.39 11.67
CA SER A 33 -11.44 11.80 10.35
C SER A 33 -10.20 10.92 10.26
N ALA A 34 -10.31 9.91 9.41
CA ALA A 34 -9.21 9.04 8.98
C ALA A 34 -9.19 8.97 7.45
N MET A 35 -8.01 8.86 6.87
CA MET A 35 -7.82 8.67 5.43
C MET A 35 -6.88 7.48 5.22
N LEU A 36 -7.25 6.60 4.29
CA LEU A 36 -6.38 5.55 3.79
C LEU A 36 -6.16 5.79 2.29
N TYR A 37 -4.92 5.76 1.87
CA TYR A 37 -4.53 5.83 0.46
C TYR A 37 -3.64 4.64 0.11
N THR A 38 -3.93 4.01 -1.01
CA THR A 38 -3.09 2.99 -1.64
C THR A 38 -3.31 2.99 -3.14
N SER A 39 -2.43 2.35 -3.90
CA SER A 39 -2.63 2.07 -5.32
C SER A 39 -3.02 0.60 -5.50
N ASP A 40 -3.72 0.29 -6.59
CA ASP A 40 -4.05 -1.08 -7.01
C ASP A 40 -2.81 -1.83 -7.53
N HIS A 41 -1.91 -1.15 -8.22
CA HIS A 41 -0.60 -1.63 -8.67
C HIS A 41 0.37 -0.46 -8.84
N GLY A 42 1.63 -0.79 -9.01
CA GLY A 42 2.66 0.15 -9.45
C GLY A 42 2.92 0.07 -10.94
N GLU A 43 3.89 0.85 -11.43
CA GLU A 43 4.26 0.96 -12.83
C GLU A 43 5.76 0.84 -13.01
N ASP A 44 6.20 0.15 -14.06
CA ASP A 44 7.56 0.24 -14.55
C ASP A 44 7.71 1.50 -15.40
N ILE A 45 8.69 2.34 -15.09
CA ILE A 45 8.99 3.59 -15.80
C ILE A 45 10.46 3.67 -16.21
N PHE A 46 10.99 2.58 -16.75
CA PHE A 46 12.40 2.44 -17.13
C PHE A 46 13.35 2.52 -15.92
N ASP A 47 12.98 1.86 -14.81
CA ASP A 47 13.67 1.94 -13.51
C ASP A 47 15.01 1.24 -13.50
N ASP A 48 15.18 0.23 -14.35
CA ASP A 48 16.40 -0.54 -14.46
C ASP A 48 16.80 -0.88 -15.92
N ASN A 49 17.85 -1.67 -16.07
CA ASN A 49 18.41 -2.03 -17.38
C ASN A 49 17.47 -2.89 -18.26
N ARG A 50 16.40 -3.44 -17.68
CA ARG A 50 15.38 -4.20 -18.44
C ARG A 50 14.51 -3.29 -19.29
N LYS A 51 14.48 -1.99 -18.99
CA LYS A 51 13.69 -0.98 -19.69
C LYS A 51 12.20 -1.32 -19.80
N LEU A 52 11.67 -1.93 -18.74
CA LEU A 52 10.24 -2.25 -18.64
C LEU A 52 9.43 -0.96 -18.57
N PHE A 53 8.22 -1.01 -19.12
CA PHE A 53 7.30 0.12 -19.15
C PHE A 53 5.86 -0.34 -18.92
N LEU A 54 5.11 0.37 -18.06
CA LEU A 54 3.76 0.04 -17.61
C LEU A 54 3.70 -1.25 -16.77
N HIS A 55 2.52 -1.89 -16.71
CA HIS A 55 2.24 -3.03 -15.84
C HIS A 55 1.83 -4.32 -16.58
N ALA A 56 2.02 -4.37 -17.90
CA ALA A 56 1.58 -5.49 -18.73
C ALA A 56 2.63 -6.61 -18.90
N SER A 57 3.54 -6.79 -17.95
CA SER A 57 4.54 -7.87 -18.01
C SER A 57 3.94 -9.18 -17.53
N PRO A 58 4.20 -10.33 -18.23
CA PRO A 58 3.77 -11.66 -17.78
C PRO A 58 4.31 -12.07 -16.40
N VAL A 59 5.46 -11.50 -16.01
CA VAL A 59 6.03 -11.58 -14.68
C VAL A 59 6.15 -10.16 -14.16
N PRO A 60 5.46 -9.82 -13.06
CA PRO A 60 5.52 -8.47 -12.52
C PRO A 60 6.91 -8.15 -11.98
N SER A 61 7.27 -6.87 -12.00
CA SER A 61 8.49 -6.37 -11.39
C SER A 61 8.25 -5.99 -9.91
N TYR A 62 9.33 -5.72 -9.18
CA TYR A 62 9.27 -5.07 -7.87
C TYR A 62 8.44 -3.78 -7.91
N TYR A 63 8.62 -2.96 -8.95
CA TYR A 63 7.99 -1.64 -9.09
C TYR A 63 6.47 -1.74 -9.31
N GLN A 64 5.99 -2.82 -9.91
CA GLN A 64 4.56 -3.09 -10.06
C GLN A 64 3.92 -3.62 -8.77
N LEU A 65 4.68 -4.32 -7.93
CA LEU A 65 4.18 -4.99 -6.73
C LEU A 65 4.26 -4.14 -5.47
N HIS A 66 5.21 -3.20 -5.40
CA HIS A 66 5.46 -2.37 -4.24
C HIS A 66 4.76 -1.02 -4.38
N VAL A 67 3.62 -0.89 -3.74
CA VAL A 67 2.79 0.31 -3.76
C VAL A 67 2.73 0.97 -2.38
N PRO A 68 2.45 2.28 -2.30
CA PRO A 68 2.28 2.97 -1.04
C PRO A 68 1.03 2.48 -0.29
N PHE A 69 1.13 2.41 1.03
CA PHE A 69 0.02 2.21 1.93
C PHE A 69 0.08 3.26 3.03
N LEU A 70 -0.72 4.32 2.89
CA LEU A 70 -0.67 5.49 3.75
C LEU A 70 -1.95 5.60 4.57
N ILE A 71 -1.81 5.76 5.89
CA ILE A 71 -2.91 6.09 6.79
C ILE A 71 -2.61 7.43 7.42
N TRP A 72 -3.56 8.36 7.31
CA TRP A 72 -3.55 9.62 8.01
C TRP A 72 -4.75 9.69 8.96
N LEU A 73 -4.51 10.21 10.16
CA LEU A 73 -5.53 10.37 11.21
C LEU A 73 -5.55 11.82 11.68
N SER A 74 -6.72 12.43 11.83
CA SER A 74 -6.87 13.74 12.46
C SER A 74 -6.44 13.68 13.94
N LYS A 75 -6.15 14.84 14.52
CA LYS A 75 -5.80 14.94 15.95
C LYS A 75 -6.94 14.37 16.81
N ALA A 76 -8.17 14.81 16.57
CA ALA A 76 -9.35 14.33 17.29
C ALA A 76 -9.53 12.81 17.19
N TYR A 77 -9.32 12.24 15.98
CA TYR A 77 -9.40 10.80 15.80
C TYR A 77 -8.38 10.05 16.67
N ARG A 78 -7.13 10.51 16.70
CA ARG A 78 -6.05 9.86 17.48
C ARG A 78 -6.28 9.93 18.97
N GLU A 79 -6.85 11.05 19.46
CA GLU A 79 -7.14 11.27 20.87
C GLU A 79 -8.27 10.36 21.37
N GLU A 80 -9.28 10.11 20.55
CA GLU A 80 -10.40 9.22 20.91
C GLU A 80 -10.13 7.74 20.62
N ASN A 81 -9.27 7.42 19.61
CA ASN A 81 -8.96 6.05 19.21
C ASN A 81 -7.49 5.71 19.45
N VAL A 82 -7.04 5.89 20.68
CA VAL A 82 -5.64 5.67 21.09
C VAL A 82 -5.15 4.27 20.72
N GLU A 83 -5.95 3.24 20.95
CA GLU A 83 -5.58 1.85 20.65
C GLU A 83 -5.38 1.61 19.14
N VAL A 84 -6.23 2.19 18.31
CA VAL A 84 -6.12 2.13 16.84
C VAL A 84 -4.84 2.85 16.38
N HIS A 85 -4.59 4.04 16.92
CA HIS A 85 -3.40 4.81 16.59
C HIS A 85 -2.10 4.07 16.98
N GLU A 86 -2.04 3.54 18.20
CA GLU A 86 -0.90 2.73 18.66
C GLU A 86 -0.70 1.46 17.83
N ALA A 87 -1.78 0.77 17.46
CA ALA A 87 -1.71 -0.40 16.59
C ALA A 87 -1.12 -0.06 15.22
N ILE A 88 -1.52 1.05 14.61
CA ILE A 88 -0.96 1.53 13.34
C ILE A 88 0.54 1.82 13.49
N LEU A 89 0.96 2.50 14.56
CA LEU A 89 2.37 2.77 14.82
C LEU A 89 3.18 1.50 15.03
N GLN A 90 2.64 0.51 15.73
CA GLN A 90 3.26 -0.80 15.93
C GLN A 90 3.41 -1.58 14.62
N ASN A 91 2.45 -1.44 13.72
CA ASN A 91 2.39 -2.23 12.48
C ASN A 91 3.03 -1.52 11.27
N ARG A 92 3.44 -0.26 11.38
CA ARG A 92 3.92 0.57 10.26
C ARG A 92 5.11 -0.02 9.49
N GLU A 93 5.95 -0.80 10.16
CA GLU A 93 7.13 -1.43 9.55
C GLU A 93 6.83 -2.86 9.03
N LYS A 94 5.62 -3.35 9.25
CA LYS A 94 5.22 -4.67 8.77
C LYS A 94 4.75 -4.59 7.32
N PRO A 95 5.09 -5.58 6.48
CA PRO A 95 4.56 -5.64 5.13
C PRO A 95 3.04 -5.82 5.14
N VAL A 96 2.36 -5.07 4.30
CA VAL A 96 0.91 -5.18 4.08
C VAL A 96 0.68 -6.02 2.84
N ALA A 97 -0.17 -7.02 2.95
CA ALA A 97 -0.46 -7.94 1.86
C ALA A 97 -1.88 -7.72 1.32
N GLY A 98 -1.95 -7.06 0.17
CA GLY A 98 -3.10 -7.08 -0.70
C GLY A 98 -4.38 -6.40 -0.19
N ASN A 99 -5.42 -6.58 -0.98
CA ASN A 99 -6.72 -5.92 -0.83
C ASN A 99 -7.46 -6.29 0.46
N ALA A 100 -7.24 -7.50 1.01
CA ALA A 100 -7.85 -7.92 2.26
C ALA A 100 -7.49 -6.96 3.41
N SER A 101 -6.21 -6.55 3.51
CA SER A 101 -5.80 -5.59 4.54
C SER A 101 -6.46 -4.22 4.37
N VAL A 102 -6.71 -3.76 3.14
CA VAL A 102 -7.44 -2.51 2.88
C VAL A 102 -8.84 -2.59 3.46
N PHE A 103 -9.61 -3.62 3.09
CA PHE A 103 -10.98 -3.80 3.54
C PHE A 103 -11.09 -3.85 5.07
N HIS A 104 -10.31 -4.72 5.71
CA HIS A 104 -10.37 -4.90 7.16
C HIS A 104 -9.85 -3.67 7.93
N THR A 105 -8.83 -2.98 7.39
CA THR A 105 -8.33 -1.73 7.98
C THR A 105 -9.38 -0.63 7.89
N MET A 106 -10.07 -0.48 6.75
CA MET A 106 -11.15 0.50 6.60
C MET A 106 -12.30 0.26 7.58
N LEU A 107 -12.74 -0.99 7.73
CA LEU A 107 -13.78 -1.33 8.72
C LEU A 107 -13.33 -0.97 10.14
N ASN A 108 -12.06 -1.24 10.47
CA ASN A 108 -11.53 -0.93 11.79
C ASN A 108 -11.43 0.59 12.04
N LEU A 109 -10.92 1.35 11.06
CA LEU A 109 -10.87 2.81 11.12
C LEU A 109 -12.25 3.44 11.24
N ALA A 110 -13.26 2.86 10.60
CA ALA A 110 -14.65 3.31 10.70
C ALA A 110 -15.37 2.86 11.99
N GLY A 111 -14.73 2.05 12.86
CA GLY A 111 -15.35 1.50 14.06
C GLY A 111 -16.46 0.48 13.76
N ILE A 112 -16.53 -0.04 12.51
CA ILE A 112 -17.58 -0.97 12.09
C ILE A 112 -17.30 -2.37 12.63
N GLN A 113 -18.24 -2.87 13.43
CA GLN A 113 -18.25 -4.24 13.92
C GLN A 113 -19.13 -5.10 13.00
N THR A 114 -18.54 -6.15 12.44
CA THR A 114 -19.24 -7.07 11.53
C THR A 114 -18.59 -8.46 11.58
N PRO A 115 -19.35 -9.55 11.37
CA PRO A 115 -18.78 -10.90 11.28
C PRO A 115 -17.75 -11.07 10.17
N TYR A 116 -17.74 -10.16 9.19
CA TYR A 116 -16.81 -10.19 8.06
C TYR A 116 -15.48 -9.49 8.35
N ARG A 117 -15.35 -8.76 9.48
CA ARG A 117 -14.08 -8.12 9.85
C ARG A 117 -13.16 -9.14 10.54
N ALA A 118 -11.95 -9.25 10.01
CA ALA A 118 -10.89 -10.05 10.62
C ALA A 118 -9.80 -9.12 11.17
N ASP A 119 -9.67 -9.03 12.47
CA ASP A 119 -8.72 -8.15 13.15
C ASP A 119 -7.26 -8.48 12.79
N SER A 120 -6.97 -9.76 12.55
CA SER A 120 -5.63 -10.22 12.11
C SER A 120 -5.23 -9.77 10.69
N LEU A 121 -6.15 -9.17 9.93
CA LEU A 121 -5.90 -8.60 8.60
C LEU A 121 -5.89 -7.06 8.58
N SER A 122 -6.24 -6.42 9.69
CA SER A 122 -6.27 -4.96 9.83
C SER A 122 -4.96 -4.43 10.39
N VAL A 123 -4.28 -3.53 9.67
CA VAL A 123 -3.08 -2.84 10.20
C VAL A 123 -3.43 -1.85 11.33
N ALA A 124 -4.69 -1.52 11.48
CA ALA A 124 -5.23 -0.69 12.56
C ALA A 124 -5.61 -1.52 13.80
N ASN A 125 -5.15 -2.78 13.90
CA ASN A 125 -5.38 -3.66 15.03
C ASN A 125 -4.07 -4.29 15.52
N ARG A 126 -3.90 -4.42 16.83
CA ARG A 126 -2.71 -5.05 17.44
C ARG A 126 -2.55 -6.53 17.08
N GLN A 127 -3.63 -7.19 16.68
CA GLN A 127 -3.62 -8.58 16.24
C GLN A 127 -3.18 -8.78 14.79
N TYR A 128 -2.78 -7.70 14.10
CA TYR A 128 -2.33 -7.78 12.71
C TYR A 128 -1.20 -8.80 12.54
N LEU A 129 -1.41 -9.76 11.64
CA LEU A 129 -0.46 -10.81 11.29
C LEU A 129 0.00 -10.68 9.85
N ILE A 130 1.30 -10.78 9.63
CA ILE A 130 1.86 -10.88 8.28
C ILE A 130 1.34 -12.19 7.66
N ARG A 131 0.82 -12.09 6.43
CA ARG A 131 0.27 -13.22 5.67
C ARG A 131 1.11 -13.49 4.43
N PRO A 132 1.09 -14.72 3.90
CA PRO A 132 1.64 -15.00 2.57
C PRO A 132 1.03 -14.06 1.54
N ARG A 133 1.89 -13.56 0.65
CA ARG A 133 1.49 -12.60 -0.38
C ARG A 133 1.21 -13.32 -1.69
N TYR A 134 0.11 -12.94 -2.32
CA TYR A 134 -0.31 -13.48 -3.58
C TYR A 134 -0.39 -12.37 -4.62
N TYR A 135 -0.01 -12.67 -5.83
CA TYR A 135 -0.21 -11.84 -7.00
C TYR A 135 -1.34 -12.42 -7.84
N LEU A 136 -2.23 -11.57 -8.29
CA LEU A 136 -3.28 -11.98 -9.23
C LEU A 136 -2.72 -11.85 -10.65
N ASN A 137 -2.58 -12.97 -11.35
CA ASN A 137 -2.05 -12.99 -12.71
C ASN A 137 -3.12 -12.56 -13.73
N ASP A 138 -2.73 -12.45 -15.01
CA ASP A 138 -3.61 -12.04 -16.13
C ASP A 138 -4.83 -12.95 -16.35
N HIS A 139 -4.82 -14.14 -15.75
CA HIS A 139 -5.95 -15.07 -15.76
C HIS A 139 -6.80 -15.00 -14.50
N ASN A 140 -6.61 -13.99 -13.66
CA ASN A 140 -7.26 -13.84 -12.36
C ASN A 140 -7.03 -15.03 -11.41
N LEU A 141 -5.90 -15.71 -11.55
CA LEU A 141 -5.51 -16.80 -10.65
C LEU A 141 -4.47 -16.30 -9.62
N PRO A 142 -4.69 -16.50 -8.32
CA PRO A 142 -3.73 -16.13 -7.31
C PRO A 142 -2.49 -17.02 -7.38
N LYS A 143 -1.33 -16.41 -7.51
CA LYS A 143 -0.03 -17.09 -7.40
C LYS A 143 0.74 -16.54 -6.21
N SER A 144 1.31 -17.41 -5.42
CA SER A 144 2.17 -17.02 -4.33
C SER A 144 3.39 -16.25 -4.85
N LEU A 145 3.80 -15.21 -4.13
CA LEU A 145 4.87 -14.28 -4.55
C LEU A 145 6.20 -15.00 -4.82
N ASP A 146 6.51 -16.07 -4.10
CA ASP A 146 7.69 -16.91 -4.31
C ASP A 146 7.65 -17.74 -5.60
N LYS A 147 6.47 -17.90 -6.21
CA LYS A 147 6.24 -18.74 -7.41
C LYS A 147 5.94 -17.96 -8.69
N ILE A 148 5.88 -16.63 -8.63
CA ILE A 148 5.57 -15.82 -9.82
C ILE A 148 6.75 -15.63 -10.76
N GLY A 149 7.96 -16.02 -10.35
CA GLY A 149 9.15 -15.99 -11.20
C GLY A 149 9.85 -14.61 -11.21
N LEU A 150 9.82 -13.89 -10.09
CA LEU A 150 10.55 -12.63 -9.93
C LEU A 150 12.01 -12.76 -10.36
N LYS A 151 12.51 -11.75 -11.04
CA LYS A 151 13.90 -11.71 -11.48
C LYS A 151 14.81 -11.33 -10.31
N LYS A 152 16.11 -11.59 -10.49
CA LYS A 152 17.12 -11.28 -9.47
C LYS A 152 17.12 -9.82 -9.05
N GLU A 153 16.94 -8.92 -10.02
CA GLU A 153 16.86 -7.48 -9.83
C GLU A 153 15.70 -7.10 -8.88
N ASP A 154 14.54 -7.73 -9.05
CA ASP A 154 13.36 -7.49 -8.21
C ASP A 154 13.60 -7.97 -6.78
N ILE A 155 14.18 -9.16 -6.61
CA ILE A 155 14.52 -9.73 -5.30
C ILE A 155 15.53 -8.84 -4.57
N GLU A 156 16.53 -8.31 -5.29
CA GLU A 156 17.49 -7.37 -4.74
C GLU A 156 16.84 -6.07 -4.27
N GLN A 157 15.84 -5.55 -5.01
CA GLN A 157 15.09 -4.36 -4.60
C GLN A 157 14.27 -4.62 -3.32
N PHE A 158 13.60 -5.77 -3.22
CA PHE A 158 12.92 -6.14 -1.97
C PHE A 158 13.88 -6.14 -0.78
N ARG A 159 15.07 -6.74 -0.92
CA ARG A 159 16.09 -6.79 0.14
C ARG A 159 16.63 -5.41 0.50
N ARG A 160 16.95 -4.56 -0.50
CA ARG A 160 17.47 -3.20 -0.28
C ARG A 160 16.50 -2.33 0.51
N ASN A 161 15.21 -2.55 0.33
CA ASN A 161 14.15 -1.81 1.02
C ASN A 161 13.66 -2.49 2.30
N ASN A 162 14.40 -3.47 2.82
CA ASN A 162 14.05 -4.25 4.01
C ASN A 162 12.67 -4.90 3.95
N LEU A 163 12.17 -5.15 2.74
CA LEU A 163 10.92 -5.84 2.53
C LEU A 163 11.17 -7.35 2.55
N VAL A 164 10.40 -8.03 3.37
CA VAL A 164 10.49 -9.50 3.45
C VAL A 164 10.08 -10.08 2.10
N TYR A 165 11.04 -10.71 1.45
CA TYR A 165 10.78 -11.60 0.31
C TYR A 165 10.68 -13.02 0.86
N PRO A 166 9.61 -13.77 0.56
CA PRO A 166 9.45 -15.13 1.04
C PRO A 166 10.54 -16.07 0.56
#